data_74c363a393efff2293ea833569130d6e
#
_entry.id   74c363a393efff2293ea833569130d6e
#
_cell.length_a   1.000
_cell.length_b   1.000
_cell.length_c   1.000
_cell.angle_alpha   90.00
_cell.angle_beta   90.00
_cell.angle_gamma   90.00
#
_symmetry.space_group_name_H-M   'P 1'
#
loop_
_entity.id
_entity.type
_entity.pdbx_description
1 polymer ?
#
loop_
_entity_poly.entity_id
_entity_poly.type
_entity_poly.pdbx_seq_one_letter_code
_entity_poly.pdbx_strand_id
1 'polypeptide(L)'
;MTPPPLVLDNVTVAYARHPAVHHLSGLFAPGSMTAVVGPNGAGKTSLLRALAGDLEPDEGRIDRGGLGPGAIGYLPQAVALDRSFPLPCAEVAAMGLWSAAGPFRTLSPTERERIEEALSAVGLRGFATRPIGTLSAGQFQRLLFARLLLQDAPVLLLDEPFTAIDSRTTADLIRVLRRWHGEGRTIVAVLHDLELVRAEFPDTLLLAREPIAWGRTAEALTAENLFRARLMAEAWDETAELCRHDEAGSRRAA
;
A
#
# COMPACT_ATOMS: atom_id res chain seq x y z
N MET A 1 20.09 0.83 -4.22
CA MET A 1 20.23 -0.20 -3.15
C MET A 1 18.91 -0.95 -3.05
N THR A 2 18.95 -2.26 -3.13
CA THR A 2 17.73 -3.09 -2.96
C THR A 2 17.30 -3.02 -1.50
N PRO A 3 16.01 -2.73 -1.19
CA PRO A 3 15.52 -2.67 0.18
C PRO A 3 15.57 -4.06 0.85
N PRO A 4 15.54 -4.15 2.18
CA PRO A 4 15.38 -5.41 2.88
C PRO A 4 13.99 -6.02 2.60
N PRO A 5 13.79 -7.34 2.85
CA PRO A 5 12.47 -7.94 2.81
C PRO A 5 11.57 -7.36 3.91
N LEU A 6 10.25 -7.31 3.65
CA LEU A 6 9.27 -7.10 4.71
C LEU A 6 8.78 -8.48 5.15
N VAL A 7 9.08 -8.88 6.38
CA VAL A 7 8.74 -10.22 6.90
C VAL A 7 7.58 -10.12 7.88
N LEU A 8 6.56 -10.93 7.67
CA LEU A 8 5.41 -11.09 8.56
C LEU A 8 5.54 -12.43 9.28
N ASP A 9 5.40 -12.41 10.60
CA ASP A 9 5.48 -13.59 11.45
C ASP A 9 4.22 -13.65 12.32
N ASN A 10 3.27 -14.50 11.90
CA ASN A 10 2.00 -14.74 12.59
C ASN A 10 1.17 -13.48 12.88
N VAL A 11 1.10 -12.56 11.89
CA VAL A 11 0.49 -11.23 12.05
C VAL A 11 -1.03 -11.34 12.11
N THR A 12 -1.62 -10.83 13.20
CA THR A 12 -3.05 -10.61 13.36
C THR A 12 -3.30 -9.12 13.62
N VAL A 13 -4.25 -8.56 12.87
CA VAL A 13 -4.72 -7.17 13.03
C VAL A 13 -6.22 -7.19 13.24
N ALA A 14 -6.70 -6.64 14.35
CA ALA A 14 -8.11 -6.64 14.71
C ALA A 14 -8.67 -5.24 14.96
N TYR A 15 -9.96 -5.05 14.69
CA TYR A 15 -10.73 -3.86 15.08
C TYR A 15 -11.87 -4.28 16.01
N ALA A 16 -11.93 -3.70 17.20
CA ALA A 16 -12.96 -4.03 18.19
C ALA A 16 -13.11 -5.55 18.40
N ARG A 17 -11.97 -6.28 18.42
CA ARG A 17 -11.88 -7.74 18.57
C ARG A 17 -12.26 -8.57 17.33
N HIS A 18 -12.59 -7.96 16.20
CA HIS A 18 -12.81 -8.67 14.93
C HIS A 18 -11.55 -8.64 14.09
N PRO A 19 -10.91 -9.78 13.79
CA PRO A 19 -9.69 -9.81 12.99
C PRO A 19 -9.97 -9.37 11.56
N ALA A 20 -9.26 -8.32 11.14
CA ALA A 20 -9.23 -7.88 9.75
C ALA A 20 -8.19 -8.67 8.95
N VAL A 21 -7.04 -8.99 9.59
CA VAL A 21 -6.01 -9.90 9.09
C VAL A 21 -5.76 -10.92 10.19
N HIS A 22 -5.67 -12.21 9.85
CA HIS A 22 -5.58 -13.30 10.81
C HIS A 22 -4.42 -14.25 10.46
N HIS A 23 -3.46 -14.40 11.38
CA HIS A 23 -2.33 -15.32 11.31
C HIS A 23 -1.53 -15.28 9.98
N LEU A 24 -1.31 -14.08 9.42
CA LEU A 24 -0.56 -13.91 8.18
C LEU A 24 0.94 -14.07 8.43
N SER A 25 1.55 -15.08 7.81
CA SER A 25 3.00 -15.30 7.78
C SER A 25 3.51 -15.34 6.35
N GLY A 26 4.66 -14.73 6.10
CA GLY A 26 5.28 -14.70 4.79
C GLY A 26 6.21 -13.51 4.61
N LEU A 27 6.63 -13.25 3.39
CA LEU A 27 7.53 -12.13 3.10
C LEU A 27 7.22 -11.48 1.75
N PHE A 28 7.38 -10.17 1.69
CA PHE A 28 7.53 -9.44 0.44
C PHE A 28 9.02 -9.37 0.12
N ALA A 29 9.41 -10.01 -0.97
CA ALA A 29 10.81 -10.10 -1.35
C ALA A 29 11.40 -8.71 -1.73
N PRO A 30 12.70 -8.49 -1.50
CA PRO A 30 13.40 -7.29 -1.93
C PRO A 30 13.20 -7.03 -3.42
N GLY A 31 12.78 -5.81 -3.78
CA GLY A 31 12.56 -5.43 -5.19
C GLY A 31 11.39 -6.14 -5.87
N SER A 32 10.51 -6.84 -5.13
CA SER A 32 9.31 -7.46 -5.70
C SER A 32 8.21 -6.43 -6.01
N MET A 33 7.33 -6.77 -6.94
CA MET A 33 6.12 -6.03 -7.23
C MET A 33 4.93 -6.97 -7.03
N THR A 34 4.25 -6.82 -5.89
CA THR A 34 3.22 -7.73 -5.41
C THR A 34 1.87 -7.02 -5.34
N ALA A 35 0.83 -7.61 -5.96
CA ALA A 35 -0.54 -7.18 -5.77
C ALA A 35 -1.14 -7.85 -4.53
N VAL A 36 -1.90 -7.10 -3.74
CA VAL A 36 -2.76 -7.62 -2.67
C VAL A 36 -4.20 -7.53 -3.16
N VAL A 37 -4.83 -8.68 -3.36
CA VAL A 37 -6.20 -8.77 -3.87
C VAL A 37 -7.09 -9.55 -2.91
N GLY A 38 -8.40 -9.38 -3.04
CA GLY A 38 -9.38 -10.10 -2.20
C GLY A 38 -10.68 -9.32 -2.08
N PRO A 39 -11.72 -9.91 -1.49
CA PRO A 39 -13.02 -9.28 -1.32
C PRO A 39 -12.96 -8.02 -0.45
N ASN A 40 -14.03 -7.25 -0.44
CA ASN A 40 -14.16 -6.11 0.48
C ASN A 40 -14.19 -6.62 1.93
N GLY A 41 -13.54 -5.90 2.83
CA GLY A 41 -13.41 -6.35 4.23
C GLY A 41 -12.36 -7.46 4.46
N ALA A 42 -11.59 -7.87 3.44
CA ALA A 42 -10.54 -8.89 3.57
C ALA A 42 -9.28 -8.44 4.35
N GLY A 43 -9.23 -7.20 4.84
CA GLY A 43 -8.10 -6.69 5.62
C GLY A 43 -6.95 -6.08 4.82
N LYS A 44 -7.12 -5.86 3.51
CA LYS A 44 -6.06 -5.36 2.61
C LYS A 44 -5.47 -4.03 3.05
N THR A 45 -6.31 -3.02 3.32
CA THR A 45 -5.90 -1.70 3.84
C THR A 45 -5.24 -1.82 5.22
N SER A 46 -5.77 -2.69 6.10
CA SER A 46 -5.21 -2.95 7.42
C SER A 46 -3.81 -3.54 7.34
N LEU A 47 -3.60 -4.48 6.41
CA LEU A 47 -2.28 -5.02 6.12
C LEU A 47 -1.30 -3.94 5.66
N LEU A 48 -1.70 -3.08 4.69
CA LEU A 48 -0.83 -2.00 4.23
C LEU A 48 -0.50 -1.01 5.35
N ARG A 49 -1.48 -0.63 6.17
CA ARG A 49 -1.24 0.25 7.33
C ARG A 49 -0.33 -0.39 8.36
N ALA A 50 -0.48 -1.69 8.61
CA ALA A 50 0.43 -2.42 9.49
C ALA A 50 1.84 -2.47 8.91
N LEU A 51 2.02 -2.72 7.60
CA LEU A 51 3.31 -2.67 6.92
C LEU A 51 3.95 -1.28 6.97
N ALA A 52 3.14 -0.21 6.84
CA ALA A 52 3.60 1.18 6.95
C ALA A 52 4.03 1.57 8.37
N GLY A 53 3.57 0.86 9.40
CA GLY A 53 3.77 1.21 10.81
C GLY A 53 2.73 2.16 11.38
N ASP A 54 1.65 2.43 10.63
CA ASP A 54 0.51 3.25 11.07
C ASP A 54 -0.46 2.45 11.97
N LEU A 55 -0.30 1.13 12.01
CA LEU A 55 -1.12 0.22 12.78
C LEU A 55 -0.23 -0.89 13.33
N GLU A 56 -0.22 -1.05 14.67
CA GLU A 56 0.50 -2.15 15.30
C GLU A 56 -0.33 -3.44 15.24
N PRO A 57 0.28 -4.59 14.94
CA PRO A 57 -0.39 -5.87 15.03
C PRO A 57 -0.84 -6.19 16.47
N ASP A 58 -2.02 -6.79 16.62
CA ASP A 58 -2.49 -7.30 17.91
C ASP A 58 -1.71 -8.55 18.33
N GLU A 59 -1.28 -9.38 17.34
CA GLU A 59 -0.44 -10.56 17.55
C GLU A 59 0.60 -10.68 16.44
N GLY A 60 1.70 -11.36 16.74
CA GLY A 60 2.80 -11.56 15.81
C GLY A 60 3.68 -10.31 15.68
N ARG A 61 4.45 -10.24 14.61
CA ARG A 61 5.36 -9.11 14.35
C ARG A 61 5.59 -8.89 12.86
N ILE A 62 5.93 -7.64 12.52
CA ILE A 62 6.36 -7.25 11.19
C ILE A 62 7.81 -6.75 11.28
N ASP A 63 8.74 -7.47 10.65
CA ASP A 63 10.12 -7.03 10.50
C ASP A 63 10.27 -6.26 9.18
N ARG A 64 10.69 -5.01 9.29
CA ARG A 64 10.92 -4.10 8.17
C ARG A 64 12.42 -3.98 7.83
N GLY A 65 13.26 -4.91 8.34
CA GLY A 65 14.68 -4.97 8.03
C GLY A 65 15.47 -3.72 8.43
N GLY A 66 15.05 -3.02 9.49
CA GLY A 66 15.72 -1.81 9.96
C GLY A 66 15.50 -0.58 9.08
N LEU A 67 14.46 -0.56 8.23
CA LEU A 67 14.09 0.63 7.46
C LEU A 67 13.78 1.81 8.40
N GLY A 68 14.47 2.93 8.16
CA GLY A 68 14.29 4.16 8.92
C GLY A 68 13.03 4.95 8.54
N PRO A 69 12.74 6.03 9.27
CA PRO A 69 11.65 6.94 8.94
C PRO A 69 11.72 7.43 7.50
N GLY A 70 10.58 7.38 6.80
CA GLY A 70 10.49 7.81 5.40
C GLY A 70 10.97 6.81 4.36
N ALA A 71 11.55 5.66 4.74
CA ALA A 71 11.96 4.61 3.82
C ALA A 71 10.78 3.79 3.27
N ILE A 72 9.59 3.96 3.84
CA ILE A 72 8.34 3.40 3.33
C ILE A 72 7.46 4.54 2.85
N GLY A 73 7.18 4.56 1.55
CA GLY A 73 6.23 5.48 0.93
C GLY A 73 4.84 4.86 0.96
N TYR A 74 3.91 5.48 1.71
CA TYR A 74 2.53 5.01 1.77
C TYR A 74 1.60 5.96 1.01
N LEU A 75 0.81 5.40 0.11
CA LEU A 75 -0.26 6.08 -0.62
C LEU A 75 -1.59 5.50 -0.13
N PRO A 76 -2.33 6.24 0.71
CA PRO A 76 -3.65 5.82 1.17
C PRO A 76 -4.69 5.99 0.06
N GLN A 77 -5.86 5.40 0.25
CA GLN A 77 -7.00 5.62 -0.65
C GLN A 77 -7.29 7.12 -0.77
N ALA A 78 -7.38 7.62 -2.01
CA ALA A 78 -7.59 9.05 -2.28
C ALA A 78 -8.92 9.58 -1.70
N VAL A 79 -9.93 8.74 -1.58
CA VAL A 79 -11.24 9.07 -0.99
C VAL A 79 -11.13 9.37 0.51
N ALA A 80 -10.16 8.78 1.20
CA ALA A 80 -9.94 9.00 2.64
C ALA A 80 -9.25 10.35 2.97
N LEU A 81 -8.77 11.07 1.94
CA LEU A 81 -8.04 12.32 2.15
C LEU A 81 -8.98 13.52 2.04
N ASP A 82 -8.98 14.36 3.08
CA ASP A 82 -9.73 15.62 3.09
C ASP A 82 -9.09 16.62 2.11
N ARG A 83 -9.87 17.01 1.10
CA ARG A 83 -9.46 17.97 0.04
C ARG A 83 -10.07 19.35 0.25
N SER A 84 -10.83 19.55 1.32
CA SER A 84 -11.48 20.83 1.63
C SER A 84 -10.49 21.91 2.06
N PHE A 85 -9.34 21.50 2.61
CA PHE A 85 -8.29 22.43 3.00
C PHE A 85 -7.60 23.03 1.77
N PRO A 86 -7.47 24.36 1.65
CA PRO A 86 -7.02 25.05 0.43
C PRO A 86 -5.49 24.99 0.25
N LEU A 87 -4.90 23.77 0.28
CA LEU A 87 -3.48 23.57 0.04
C LEU A 87 -3.16 23.65 -1.46
N PRO A 88 -2.10 24.36 -1.87
CA PRO A 88 -1.54 24.28 -3.23
C PRO A 88 -0.95 22.88 -3.51
N CYS A 89 -0.99 22.47 -4.80
CA CYS A 89 -0.40 21.19 -5.23
C CYS A 89 1.09 21.07 -4.86
N ALA A 90 1.85 22.18 -4.96
CA ALA A 90 3.27 22.19 -4.59
C ALA A 90 3.50 21.83 -3.11
N GLU A 91 2.63 22.29 -2.20
CA GLU A 91 2.75 21.97 -0.78
C GLU A 91 2.46 20.50 -0.50
N VAL A 92 1.43 19.92 -1.13
CA VAL A 92 1.13 18.49 -0.98
C VAL A 92 2.26 17.64 -1.57
N ALA A 93 2.81 18.01 -2.73
CA ALA A 93 3.97 17.32 -3.29
C ALA A 93 5.19 17.43 -2.37
N ALA A 94 5.45 18.63 -1.80
CA ALA A 94 6.56 18.89 -0.89
C ALA A 94 6.53 18.06 0.40
N MET A 95 5.36 17.55 0.83
CA MET A 95 5.26 16.61 1.96
C MET A 95 6.12 15.36 1.73
N GLY A 96 6.40 14.97 0.49
CA GLY A 96 7.33 13.90 0.17
C GLY A 96 8.76 14.16 0.63
N LEU A 97 9.16 15.41 0.81
CA LEU A 97 10.50 15.79 1.29
C LEU A 97 10.62 15.85 2.83
N TRP A 98 9.52 15.73 3.57
CA TRP A 98 9.52 15.94 5.03
C TRP A 98 10.35 14.93 5.81
N SER A 99 10.47 13.70 5.31
CA SER A 99 11.31 12.68 5.94
C SER A 99 12.77 13.07 5.99
N ALA A 100 13.24 13.82 4.98
CA ALA A 100 14.63 14.28 4.90
C ALA A 100 14.84 15.69 5.49
N ALA A 101 13.81 16.55 5.38
CA ALA A 101 13.95 17.99 5.65
C ALA A 101 13.23 18.47 6.92
N GLY A 102 12.25 17.71 7.40
CA GLY A 102 11.29 18.13 8.42
C GLY A 102 10.18 19.04 7.89
N PRO A 103 9.03 19.10 8.59
CA PRO A 103 7.82 19.80 8.10
C PRO A 103 7.87 21.33 8.19
N PHE A 104 8.78 21.90 8.99
CA PHE A 104 8.85 23.34 9.28
C PHE A 104 9.98 24.08 8.60
N ARG A 105 10.69 23.43 7.67
CA ARG A 105 11.81 24.03 6.96
C ARG A 105 11.34 24.75 5.69
N THR A 106 11.94 25.91 5.42
CA THR A 106 11.76 26.61 4.14
C THR A 106 12.39 25.79 3.00
N LEU A 107 11.64 25.59 1.92
CA LEU A 107 12.10 24.90 0.72
C LEU A 107 13.23 25.70 0.04
N SER A 108 14.33 25.03 -0.26
CA SER A 108 15.41 25.58 -1.06
C SER A 108 15.00 25.77 -2.53
N PRO A 109 15.71 26.57 -3.31
CA PRO A 109 15.45 26.68 -4.76
C PRO A 109 15.50 25.34 -5.48
N THR A 110 16.48 24.49 -5.17
CA THR A 110 16.63 23.15 -5.76
C THR A 110 15.45 22.22 -5.42
N GLU A 111 14.91 22.31 -4.19
CA GLU A 111 13.72 21.53 -3.82
C GLU A 111 12.46 22.00 -4.55
N ARG A 112 12.33 23.29 -4.81
CA ARG A 112 11.23 23.82 -5.62
C ARG A 112 11.32 23.32 -7.07
N GLU A 113 12.51 23.26 -7.65
CA GLU A 113 12.74 22.69 -8.98
C GLU A 113 12.35 21.20 -9.00
N ARG A 114 12.77 20.41 -8.00
CA ARG A 114 12.38 18.99 -7.86
C ARG A 114 10.86 18.82 -7.75
N ILE A 115 10.15 19.71 -7.05
CA ILE A 115 8.69 19.68 -6.96
C ILE A 115 8.06 19.90 -8.34
N GLU A 116 8.53 20.90 -9.09
CA GLU A 116 8.04 21.18 -10.46
C GLU A 116 8.33 19.99 -11.41
N GLU A 117 9.50 19.39 -11.32
CA GLU A 117 9.87 18.18 -12.06
C GLU A 117 8.96 17.01 -11.73
N ALA A 118 8.69 16.75 -10.43
CA ALA A 118 7.80 15.68 -9.99
C ALA A 118 6.37 15.89 -10.49
N LEU A 119 5.83 17.12 -10.39
CA LEU A 119 4.53 17.47 -10.93
C LEU A 119 4.48 17.29 -12.46
N SER A 120 5.53 17.71 -13.15
CA SER A 120 5.64 17.53 -14.61
C SER A 120 5.69 16.05 -15.01
N ALA A 121 6.43 15.22 -14.24
CA ALA A 121 6.57 13.79 -14.51
C ALA A 121 5.25 13.02 -14.43
N VAL A 122 4.29 13.48 -13.61
CA VAL A 122 2.93 12.93 -13.51
C VAL A 122 1.90 13.67 -14.37
N GLY A 123 2.34 14.58 -15.26
CA GLY A 123 1.45 15.31 -16.17
C GLY A 123 0.67 16.46 -15.52
N LEU A 124 1.19 17.03 -14.41
CA LEU A 124 0.62 18.19 -13.70
C LEU A 124 1.48 19.46 -13.86
N ARG A 125 2.17 19.61 -15.00
CA ARG A 125 2.95 20.83 -15.29
C ARG A 125 2.07 22.08 -15.17
N GLY A 126 2.52 23.08 -14.41
CA GLY A 126 1.79 24.35 -14.19
C GLY A 126 0.67 24.27 -13.15
N PHE A 127 0.56 23.19 -12.40
CA PHE A 127 -0.44 23.03 -11.34
C PHE A 127 0.08 23.40 -9.94
N ALA A 128 1.33 23.79 -9.79
CA ALA A 128 1.99 24.01 -8.50
C ALA A 128 1.19 24.89 -7.53
N THR A 129 0.63 26.00 -8.00
CA THR A 129 -0.15 26.96 -7.20
C THR A 129 -1.64 26.63 -7.11
N ARG A 130 -2.09 25.58 -7.80
CA ARG A 130 -3.50 25.21 -7.87
C ARG A 130 -3.97 24.57 -6.58
N PRO A 131 -5.11 24.98 -5.98
CA PRO A 131 -5.66 24.35 -4.79
C PRO A 131 -6.10 22.90 -5.07
N ILE A 132 -5.80 21.98 -4.16
CA ILE A 132 -6.11 20.54 -4.32
C ILE A 132 -7.60 20.25 -4.45
N GLY A 133 -8.47 21.07 -3.83
CA GLY A 133 -9.93 20.94 -3.93
C GLY A 133 -10.48 21.14 -5.34
N THR A 134 -9.70 21.77 -6.24
CA THR A 134 -10.10 22.02 -7.63
C THR A 134 -9.69 20.91 -8.60
N LEU A 135 -8.96 19.89 -8.12
CA LEU A 135 -8.47 18.81 -8.94
C LEU A 135 -9.56 17.76 -9.18
N SER A 136 -9.59 17.16 -10.38
CA SER A 136 -10.33 15.91 -10.60
C SER A 136 -9.72 14.76 -9.76
N ALA A 137 -10.45 13.65 -9.61
CA ALA A 137 -9.94 12.48 -8.89
C ALA A 137 -8.60 11.97 -9.48
N GLY A 138 -8.52 11.86 -10.82
CA GLY A 138 -7.29 11.46 -11.52
C GLY A 138 -6.14 12.45 -11.37
N GLN A 139 -6.42 13.78 -11.38
CA GLN A 139 -5.40 14.79 -11.14
C GLN A 139 -4.88 14.73 -9.70
N PHE A 140 -5.77 14.53 -8.73
CA PHE A 140 -5.38 14.39 -7.34
C PHE A 140 -4.54 13.11 -7.11
N GLN A 141 -4.91 11.99 -7.74
CA GLN A 141 -4.13 10.77 -7.70
C GLN A 141 -2.71 10.98 -8.26
N ARG A 142 -2.60 11.64 -9.42
CA ARG A 142 -1.29 12.01 -10.00
C ARG A 142 -0.46 12.89 -9.04
N LEU A 143 -1.09 13.82 -8.32
CA LEU A 143 -0.42 14.62 -7.29
C LEU A 143 0.14 13.77 -6.15
N LEU A 144 -0.61 12.76 -5.68
CA LEU A 144 -0.13 11.84 -4.66
C LEU A 144 1.07 10.99 -5.16
N PHE A 145 1.08 10.62 -6.44
CA PHE A 145 2.27 9.99 -7.04
C PHE A 145 3.46 10.96 -7.14
N ALA A 146 3.25 12.25 -7.43
CA ALA A 146 4.32 13.25 -7.39
C ALA A 146 4.93 13.36 -5.97
N ARG A 147 4.11 13.29 -4.93
CA ARG A 147 4.57 13.24 -3.53
C ARG A 147 5.46 12.01 -3.29
N LEU A 148 5.05 10.81 -3.77
CA LEU A 148 5.87 9.60 -3.64
C LEU A 148 7.18 9.67 -4.43
N LEU A 149 7.18 10.30 -5.62
CA LEU A 149 8.41 10.56 -6.38
C LEU A 149 9.42 11.39 -5.58
N LEU A 150 8.94 12.40 -4.86
CA LEU A 150 9.78 13.28 -4.04
C LEU A 150 10.25 12.58 -2.76
N GLN A 151 9.46 11.68 -2.19
CA GLN A 151 9.83 10.88 -1.03
C GLN A 151 10.97 9.92 -1.34
N ASP A 152 11.05 9.43 -2.58
CA ASP A 152 12.11 8.56 -3.10
C ASP A 152 12.34 7.29 -2.24
N ALA A 153 11.25 6.76 -1.68
CA ALA A 153 11.30 5.63 -0.76
C ALA A 153 11.61 4.32 -1.50
N PRO A 154 12.48 3.45 -0.91
CA PRO A 154 12.80 2.14 -1.49
C PRO A 154 11.68 1.11 -1.38
N VAL A 155 10.69 1.33 -0.51
CA VAL A 155 9.48 0.52 -0.37
C VAL A 155 8.25 1.40 -0.60
N LEU A 156 7.33 0.93 -1.43
CA LEU A 156 6.11 1.64 -1.80
C LEU A 156 4.89 0.76 -1.48
N LEU A 157 4.00 1.29 -0.64
CA LEU A 157 2.73 0.68 -0.27
C LEU A 157 1.60 1.52 -0.85
N LEU A 158 0.79 0.93 -1.74
CA LEU A 158 -0.21 1.66 -2.53
C LEU A 158 -1.60 1.07 -2.26
N ASP A 159 -2.48 1.85 -1.66
CA ASP A 159 -3.84 1.42 -1.36
C ASP A 159 -4.82 1.93 -2.42
N GLU A 160 -5.28 1.03 -3.29
CA GLU A 160 -6.17 1.30 -4.42
C GLU A 160 -5.73 2.48 -5.31
N PRO A 161 -4.49 2.46 -5.82
CA PRO A 161 -3.89 3.63 -6.49
C PRO A 161 -4.59 4.01 -7.80
N PHE A 162 -5.47 3.16 -8.34
CA PHE A 162 -6.13 3.37 -9.64
C PHE A 162 -7.65 3.51 -9.54
N THR A 163 -8.21 3.56 -8.33
CA THR A 163 -9.66 3.70 -8.13
C THR A 163 -10.15 5.08 -8.57
N ALA A 164 -11.27 5.10 -9.28
CA ALA A 164 -11.94 6.31 -9.77
C ALA A 164 -11.10 7.19 -10.73
N ILE A 165 -10.17 6.58 -11.46
CA ILE A 165 -9.41 7.26 -12.51
C ILE A 165 -9.63 6.59 -13.88
N ASP A 166 -9.41 7.36 -14.95
CA ASP A 166 -9.58 6.89 -16.32
C ASP A 166 -8.44 5.94 -16.76
N SER A 167 -8.69 5.13 -17.78
CA SER A 167 -7.73 4.14 -18.31
C SER A 167 -6.42 4.77 -18.80
N ARG A 168 -6.46 5.98 -19.35
CA ARG A 168 -5.24 6.69 -19.81
C ARG A 168 -4.37 7.08 -18.61
N THR A 169 -4.97 7.64 -17.58
CA THR A 169 -4.26 7.99 -16.34
C THR A 169 -3.71 6.74 -15.67
N THR A 170 -4.49 5.65 -15.62
CA THR A 170 -4.02 4.35 -15.10
C THR A 170 -2.77 3.87 -15.86
N ALA A 171 -2.80 3.89 -17.20
CA ALA A 171 -1.64 3.48 -18.02
C ALA A 171 -0.40 4.35 -17.77
N ASP A 172 -0.58 5.66 -17.57
CA ASP A 172 0.52 6.57 -17.24
C ASP A 172 1.15 6.22 -15.88
N LEU A 173 0.32 5.97 -14.86
CA LEU A 173 0.79 5.62 -13.51
C LEU A 173 1.43 4.23 -13.44
N ILE A 174 0.93 3.26 -14.20
CA ILE A 174 1.56 1.93 -14.35
C ILE A 174 2.97 2.06 -14.92
N ARG A 175 3.20 2.96 -15.89
CA ARG A 175 4.56 3.21 -16.39
C ARG A 175 5.49 3.73 -15.29
N VAL A 176 4.99 4.53 -14.37
CA VAL A 176 5.76 5.00 -13.20
C VAL A 176 6.08 3.80 -12.29
N LEU A 177 5.10 2.91 -12.00
CA LEU A 177 5.34 1.72 -11.16
C LEU A 177 6.35 0.77 -11.80
N ARG A 178 6.25 0.50 -13.11
CA ARG A 178 7.23 -0.33 -13.84
C ARG A 178 8.64 0.24 -13.77
N ARG A 179 8.78 1.56 -13.86
CA ARG A 179 10.06 2.24 -13.68
C ARG A 179 10.61 2.02 -12.28
N TRP A 180 9.81 2.26 -11.24
CA TRP A 180 10.22 2.06 -9.84
C TRP A 180 10.61 0.60 -9.55
N HIS A 181 9.84 -0.35 -10.07
CA HIS A 181 10.19 -1.77 -10.00
C HIS A 181 11.53 -2.07 -10.69
N GLY A 182 11.75 -1.52 -11.89
CA GLY A 182 13.02 -1.61 -12.60
C GLY A 182 14.21 -0.96 -11.88
N GLU A 183 13.96 0.02 -11.00
CA GLU A 183 14.94 0.63 -10.10
C GLU A 183 15.23 -0.26 -8.86
N GLY A 184 14.56 -1.40 -8.70
CA GLY A 184 14.73 -2.35 -7.60
C GLY A 184 13.96 -2.00 -6.34
N ARG A 185 12.93 -1.13 -6.42
CA ARG A 185 12.07 -0.81 -5.27
C ARG A 185 11.10 -1.96 -5.02
N THR A 186 10.79 -2.21 -3.76
CA THR A 186 9.70 -3.12 -3.38
C THR A 186 8.36 -2.37 -3.47
N ILE A 187 7.40 -2.96 -4.19
CA ILE A 187 6.07 -2.38 -4.41
C ILE A 187 5.02 -3.37 -3.93
N VAL A 188 4.13 -2.93 -3.03
CA VAL A 188 2.96 -3.68 -2.59
C VAL A 188 1.73 -2.82 -2.87
N ALA A 189 0.82 -3.30 -3.73
CA ALA A 189 -0.34 -2.55 -4.15
C ALA A 189 -1.64 -3.31 -3.92
N VAL A 190 -2.60 -2.72 -3.23
CA VAL A 190 -3.98 -3.22 -3.14
C VAL A 190 -4.71 -2.88 -4.43
N LEU A 191 -5.27 -3.89 -5.08
CA LEU A 191 -5.96 -3.76 -6.36
C LEU A 191 -7.25 -4.58 -6.39
N HIS A 192 -8.23 -4.12 -7.21
CA HIS A 192 -9.50 -4.82 -7.44
C HIS A 192 -9.63 -5.36 -8.86
N ASP A 193 -8.92 -4.76 -9.83
CA ASP A 193 -8.94 -5.18 -11.23
C ASP A 193 -7.97 -6.36 -11.44
N LEU A 194 -8.53 -7.57 -11.52
CA LEU A 194 -7.75 -8.80 -11.70
C LEU A 194 -7.06 -8.88 -13.06
N GLU A 195 -7.62 -8.25 -14.10
CA GLU A 195 -6.99 -8.22 -15.44
C GLU A 195 -5.73 -7.34 -15.40
N LEU A 196 -5.82 -6.18 -14.74
CA LEU A 196 -4.65 -5.32 -14.50
C LEU A 196 -3.59 -6.06 -13.66
N VAL A 197 -4.01 -6.79 -12.61
CA VAL A 197 -3.09 -7.58 -11.78
C VAL A 197 -2.38 -8.64 -12.60
N ARG A 198 -3.11 -9.40 -13.42
CA ARG A 198 -2.54 -10.44 -14.30
C ARG A 198 -1.54 -9.88 -15.32
N ALA A 199 -1.82 -8.68 -15.84
CA ALA A 199 -0.98 -8.04 -16.84
C ALA A 199 0.31 -7.42 -16.27
N GLU A 200 0.24 -6.88 -15.04
CA GLU A 200 1.26 -5.97 -14.54
C GLU A 200 2.04 -6.49 -13.32
N PHE A 201 1.46 -7.36 -12.52
CA PHE A 201 2.05 -7.76 -11.24
C PHE A 201 2.55 -9.21 -11.30
N PRO A 202 3.88 -9.43 -11.15
CA PRO A 202 4.46 -10.77 -11.17
C PRO A 202 3.97 -11.66 -10.04
N ASP A 203 3.78 -11.07 -8.85
CA ASP A 203 3.40 -11.78 -7.64
C ASP A 203 2.09 -11.24 -7.07
N THR A 204 1.33 -12.11 -6.39
CA THR A 204 0.04 -11.76 -5.79
C THR A 204 -0.13 -12.44 -4.45
N LEU A 205 -0.61 -11.67 -3.46
CA LEU A 205 -1.21 -12.16 -2.23
C LEU A 205 -2.73 -12.09 -2.38
N LEU A 206 -3.40 -13.23 -2.43
CA LEU A 206 -4.86 -13.33 -2.36
C LEU A 206 -5.26 -13.49 -0.89
N LEU A 207 -5.90 -12.45 -0.35
CA LEU A 207 -6.26 -12.30 1.06
C LEU A 207 -7.78 -12.33 1.22
N ALA A 208 -8.26 -13.13 2.16
CA ALA A 208 -9.64 -13.13 2.64
C ALA A 208 -9.63 -13.26 4.17
N ARG A 209 -9.10 -12.22 4.85
CA ARG A 209 -8.68 -12.15 6.25
C ARG A 209 -7.50 -13.08 6.56
N GLU A 210 -7.50 -14.28 6.00
CA GLU A 210 -6.39 -15.22 5.99
C GLU A 210 -5.77 -15.27 4.58
N PRO A 211 -4.49 -15.65 4.46
CA PRO A 211 -3.87 -15.84 3.16
C PRO A 211 -4.45 -17.08 2.46
N ILE A 212 -5.10 -16.89 1.32
CA ILE A 212 -5.60 -17.99 0.48
C ILE A 212 -4.49 -18.54 -0.40
N ALA A 213 -3.70 -17.64 -1.00
CA ALA A 213 -2.54 -17.97 -1.81
C ALA A 213 -1.58 -16.78 -1.83
N TRP A 214 -0.27 -17.05 -1.85
CA TRP A 214 0.78 -16.05 -1.98
C TRP A 214 1.90 -16.58 -2.85
N GLY A 215 2.15 -15.96 -3.98
CA GLY A 215 3.18 -16.36 -4.94
C GLY A 215 2.96 -15.77 -6.32
N ARG A 216 3.41 -16.48 -7.36
CA ARG A 216 3.23 -16.03 -8.74
C ARG A 216 1.77 -15.77 -9.05
N THR A 217 1.49 -14.65 -9.72
CA THR A 217 0.13 -14.19 -10.00
C THR A 217 -0.71 -15.26 -10.72
N ALA A 218 -0.12 -15.99 -11.68
CA ALA A 218 -0.83 -17.06 -12.39
C ALA A 218 -1.23 -18.24 -11.48
N GLU A 219 -0.44 -18.52 -10.44
CA GLU A 219 -0.69 -19.59 -9.46
C GLU A 219 -1.63 -19.12 -8.33
N ALA A 220 -1.49 -17.87 -7.90
CA ALA A 220 -2.31 -17.31 -6.85
C ALA A 220 -3.76 -17.04 -7.30
N LEU A 221 -3.96 -16.55 -8.54
CA LEU A 221 -5.27 -16.17 -9.09
C LEU A 221 -5.92 -17.27 -9.93
N THR A 222 -5.87 -18.52 -9.46
CA THR A 222 -6.66 -19.61 -10.06
C THR A 222 -8.16 -19.44 -9.77
N ALA A 223 -9.00 -20.04 -10.59
CA ALA A 223 -10.45 -20.02 -10.37
C ALA A 223 -10.83 -20.64 -9.01
N GLU A 224 -10.12 -21.70 -8.59
CA GLU A 224 -10.31 -22.37 -7.31
C GLU A 224 -9.99 -21.44 -6.13
N ASN A 225 -8.84 -20.75 -6.16
CA ASN A 225 -8.43 -19.83 -5.09
C ASN A 225 -9.38 -18.63 -4.99
N LEU A 226 -9.81 -18.08 -6.13
CA LEU A 226 -10.78 -16.98 -6.17
C LEU A 226 -12.14 -17.40 -5.61
N PHE A 227 -12.58 -18.62 -5.91
CA PHE A 227 -13.81 -19.18 -5.34
C PHE A 227 -13.71 -19.38 -3.82
N ARG A 228 -12.58 -19.92 -3.33
CA ARG A 228 -12.32 -20.06 -1.89
C ARG A 228 -12.32 -18.71 -1.17
N ALA A 229 -11.66 -17.70 -1.74
CA ALA A 229 -11.64 -16.34 -1.18
C ALA A 229 -13.05 -15.75 -1.06
N ARG A 230 -13.91 -16.00 -2.06
CA ARG A 230 -15.30 -15.56 -2.05
C ARG A 230 -16.12 -16.26 -0.98
N LEU A 231 -16.03 -17.59 -0.89
CA LEU A 231 -16.74 -18.36 0.12
C LEU A 231 -16.37 -17.94 1.54
N MET A 232 -15.08 -17.67 1.81
CA MET A 232 -14.63 -17.22 3.13
C MET A 232 -15.21 -15.84 3.47
N ALA A 233 -15.35 -14.96 2.49
CA ALA A 233 -15.97 -13.65 2.72
C ALA A 233 -17.46 -13.73 3.01
N GLU A 234 -18.17 -14.67 2.35
CA GLU A 234 -19.62 -14.90 2.52
C GLU A 234 -19.95 -15.66 3.83
N ALA A 235 -19.05 -16.56 4.25
CA ALA A 235 -19.24 -17.37 5.47
C ALA A 235 -18.88 -16.64 6.77
N TRP A 236 -18.37 -15.40 6.69
CA TRP A 236 -17.98 -14.64 7.87
C TRP A 236 -19.19 -14.14 8.64
N ASP A 237 -19.38 -14.71 9.83
CA ASP A 237 -20.36 -14.23 10.82
C ASP A 237 -19.70 -13.18 11.71
N GLU A 238 -20.17 -11.92 11.63
CA GLU A 238 -19.70 -10.82 12.47
C GLU A 238 -19.98 -11.04 13.96
N THR A 239 -20.82 -12.03 14.30
CA THR A 239 -21.20 -12.40 15.67
C THR A 239 -20.41 -13.60 16.21
N ALA A 240 -19.51 -14.22 15.41
CA ALA A 240 -18.74 -15.37 15.83
C ALA A 240 -17.85 -15.06 17.05
N GLU A 241 -17.81 -15.97 18.01
CA GLU A 241 -16.95 -15.84 19.20
C GLU A 241 -15.47 -15.79 18.78
N LEU A 242 -14.70 -14.94 19.46
CA LEU A 242 -13.27 -14.78 19.26
C LEU A 242 -12.52 -16.11 19.42
N CYS A 243 -11.51 -16.34 18.56
CA CYS A 243 -10.54 -17.40 18.79
C CYS A 243 -9.90 -17.20 20.18
N ARG A 244 -10.26 -18.05 21.13
CA ARG A 244 -9.51 -18.17 22.39
C ARG A 244 -8.28 -19.02 22.05
N HIS A 245 -7.09 -18.44 22.12
CA HIS A 245 -5.88 -19.27 22.19
C HIS A 245 -5.98 -20.17 23.39
N ASP A 246 -6.04 -21.48 23.19
CA ASP A 246 -5.80 -22.47 24.22
C ASP A 246 -4.33 -22.34 24.65
N GLU A 247 -4.07 -21.64 25.77
CA GLU A 247 -2.78 -21.68 26.49
C GLU A 247 -2.49 -23.07 27.10
N ALA A 248 -3.04 -24.13 26.53
CA ALA A 248 -2.96 -25.51 27.03
C ALA A 248 -1.72 -26.29 26.57
N GLY A 249 -0.66 -25.61 26.08
CA GLY A 249 0.57 -26.27 25.58
C GLY A 249 1.80 -26.21 26.48
N SER A 250 1.83 -25.49 27.61
CA SER A 250 3.09 -25.29 28.35
C SER A 250 3.14 -25.84 29.78
N ARG A 251 2.27 -26.77 30.14
CA ARG A 251 2.39 -27.48 31.43
C ARG A 251 2.42 -28.98 31.29
N ARG A 252 3.48 -29.56 30.70
CA ARG A 252 3.93 -30.95 30.90
C ARG A 252 5.40 -31.10 30.49
N ALA A 253 6.32 -30.64 31.32
CA ALA A 253 7.68 -31.18 31.49
C ALA A 253 8.26 -30.55 32.75
N ALA A 254 7.99 -31.15 33.88
CA ALA A 254 8.79 -31.09 35.12
C ALA A 254 8.79 -32.46 35.73
#